data_69f185c7cb1d793ca5dd70096e3d67ed
#
_entry.id   69f185c7cb1d793ca5dd70096e3d67ed
#
_cell.length_a   1.000
_cell.length_b   1.000
_cell.length_c   1.000
_cell.angle_alpha   90.00
_cell.angle_beta   90.00
_cell.angle_gamma   90.00
#
_symmetry.space_group_name_H-M   'P 1'
#
loop_
_entity.id
_entity.type
_entity.pdbx_description
1 polymer ?
#
loop_
_entity_poly.entity_id
_entity_poly.type
_entity_poly.pdbx_seq_one_letter_code
_entity_poly.pdbx_strand_id
1 'polypeptide(L)'
;PIFIVAPLKGHEFHRACANVGGEFIQISPASPHCINVMEIRKVDRSVNELLDGPGIQLSELAAKIQQLHIFFSLLIPDMSHEERQLLDEALIRTYNAKGITHDNASLDDPANPGQYREMPVLGDLHEILKAAPETTRMAHILNRLVHGSANTFNKQTNVSLDNKYT
;
A
#
# COMPACT_ATOMS: atom_id res chain seq x y z
N PRO A 1 -10.99 1.31 16.54
CA PRO A 1 -9.97 2.35 16.34
C PRO A 1 -10.61 3.66 15.89
N ILE A 2 -9.98 4.78 16.26
CA ILE A 2 -10.37 6.12 15.83
C ILE A 2 -9.20 6.68 15.02
N PHE A 3 -9.47 7.08 13.76
CA PHE A 3 -8.51 7.73 12.90
C PHE A 3 -8.93 9.17 12.64
N ILE A 4 -8.01 10.11 12.82
CA ILE A 4 -8.23 11.52 12.52
C ILE A 4 -7.25 11.93 11.41
N VAL A 5 -7.77 12.28 10.24
CA VAL A 5 -6.98 12.83 9.15
C VAL A 5 -7.09 14.35 9.19
N ALA A 6 -5.99 15.04 9.51
CA ALA A 6 -5.94 16.48 9.66
C ALA A 6 -4.98 17.12 8.63
N PRO A 7 -5.44 17.42 7.42
CA PRO A 7 -4.60 18.09 6.43
C PRO A 7 -4.29 19.52 6.90
N LEU A 8 -2.99 19.87 6.95
CA LEU A 8 -2.45 21.20 7.25
C LEU A 8 -2.52 21.70 8.72
N LYS A 9 -3.31 21.07 9.60
CA LYS A 9 -3.49 21.51 11.01
C LYS A 9 -3.20 20.41 12.04
N GLY A 10 -2.30 19.48 11.73
CA GLY A 10 -2.03 18.32 12.57
C GLY A 10 -1.55 18.64 14.00
N HIS A 11 -0.90 19.78 14.23
CA HIS A 11 -0.34 20.14 15.52
C HIS A 11 -1.43 20.28 16.63
N GLU A 12 -2.65 20.62 16.27
CA GLU A 12 -3.76 20.75 17.24
C GLU A 12 -4.13 19.40 17.86
N PHE A 13 -3.98 18.32 17.09
CA PHE A 13 -4.31 16.95 17.53
C PHE A 13 -3.16 16.24 18.25
N HIS A 14 -1.92 16.72 18.12
CA HIS A 14 -0.77 16.07 18.72
C HIS A 14 -0.91 15.87 20.24
N ARG A 15 -1.35 16.92 20.97
CA ARG A 15 -1.54 16.84 22.42
C ARG A 15 -2.70 15.92 22.80
N ALA A 16 -3.80 15.97 22.03
CA ALA A 16 -4.96 15.09 22.27
C ALA A 16 -4.59 13.62 22.03
N CYS A 17 -3.85 13.34 20.94
CA CYS A 17 -3.33 12.02 20.62
C CYS A 17 -2.42 11.48 21.73
N ALA A 18 -1.47 12.28 22.21
CA ALA A 18 -0.57 11.91 23.30
C ALA A 18 -1.33 11.60 24.60
N ASN A 19 -2.38 12.38 24.93
CA ASN A 19 -3.17 12.20 26.15
C ASN A 19 -3.97 10.89 26.19
N VAL A 20 -4.33 10.34 25.02
CA VAL A 20 -5.07 9.06 24.93
C VAL A 20 -4.14 7.88 24.64
N GLY A 21 -2.83 8.10 24.61
CA GLY A 21 -1.84 7.05 24.26
C GLY A 21 -1.90 6.64 22.79
N GLY A 22 -2.36 7.57 21.94
CA GLY A 22 -2.44 7.37 20.49
C GLY A 22 -1.11 7.56 19.78
N GLU A 23 -1.08 7.23 18.50
CA GLU A 23 0.08 7.43 17.64
C GLU A 23 -0.16 8.60 16.68
N PHE A 24 0.74 9.58 16.71
CA PHE A 24 0.69 10.74 15.82
C PHE A 24 1.62 10.51 14.63
N ILE A 25 1.03 10.29 13.46
CA ILE A 25 1.77 10.02 12.22
C ILE A 25 1.73 11.27 11.35
N GLN A 26 2.91 11.80 11.04
CA GLN A 26 3.03 12.94 10.13
C GLN A 26 3.56 12.46 8.77
N ILE A 27 2.77 12.61 7.72
CA ILE A 27 3.17 12.30 6.34
C ILE A 27 3.59 13.59 5.65
N SER A 28 4.88 13.74 5.44
CA SER A 28 5.46 14.87 4.69
C SER A 28 6.82 14.48 4.11
N PRO A 29 7.34 15.19 3.12
CA PRO A 29 8.64 14.90 2.52
C PRO A 29 9.81 14.92 3.52
N ALA A 30 9.69 15.66 4.62
CA ALA A 30 10.70 15.77 5.68
C ALA A 30 10.43 14.83 6.87
N SER A 31 9.34 14.09 6.87
CA SER A 31 8.99 13.18 7.94
C SER A 31 9.78 11.87 7.85
N PRO A 32 10.21 11.30 9.00
CA PRO A 32 10.75 9.95 9.04
C PRO A 32 9.68 8.88 8.85
N HIS A 33 8.39 9.24 8.97
CA HIS A 33 7.28 8.30 8.85
C HIS A 33 7.05 7.92 7.39
N CYS A 34 6.97 6.61 7.14
CA CYS A 34 6.77 6.03 5.83
C CYS A 34 5.58 5.08 5.87
N ILE A 35 4.79 5.10 4.80
CA ILE A 35 3.68 4.17 4.57
C ILE A 35 3.85 3.56 3.19
N ASN A 36 3.99 2.25 3.15
CA ASN A 36 4.02 1.51 1.90
C ASN A 36 2.59 1.35 1.35
N VAL A 37 2.27 2.04 0.28
CA VAL A 37 0.94 1.94 -0.34
C VAL A 37 0.67 0.56 -0.94
N MET A 38 1.72 -0.21 -1.24
CA MET A 38 1.62 -1.57 -1.78
C MET A 38 1.55 -2.65 -0.69
N GLU A 39 1.63 -2.29 0.58
CA GLU A 39 1.59 -3.25 1.68
C GLU A 39 0.23 -3.94 1.77
N ILE A 40 0.23 -5.27 1.76
CA ILE A 40 -0.91 -6.11 2.18
C ILE A 40 -0.73 -6.35 3.66
N ARG A 41 -1.68 -5.87 4.48
CA ARG A 41 -1.61 -6.04 5.92
C ARG A 41 -2.25 -7.34 6.34
N LYS A 42 -1.70 -7.91 7.39
CA LYS A 42 -2.29 -9.08 8.02
C LYS A 42 -3.60 -8.66 8.67
N VAL A 43 -4.72 -9.07 8.09
CA VAL A 43 -6.04 -8.91 8.68
C VAL A 43 -6.31 -10.10 9.58
N ASP A 44 -6.92 -9.85 10.73
CA ASP A 44 -7.38 -10.96 11.60
C ASP A 44 -8.48 -11.73 10.85
N ARG A 45 -8.12 -12.92 10.35
CA ARG A 45 -9.00 -13.76 9.54
C ARG A 45 -10.31 -14.12 10.24
N SER A 46 -10.31 -14.11 11.57
CA SER A 46 -11.51 -14.37 12.37
C SER A 46 -12.62 -13.33 12.14
N VAL A 47 -12.24 -12.10 11.79
CA VAL A 47 -13.21 -11.02 11.50
C VAL A 47 -13.80 -11.18 10.10
N ASN A 48 -13.00 -11.60 9.12
CA ASN A 48 -13.48 -11.83 7.75
C ASN A 48 -14.42 -13.03 7.65
N GLU A 49 -14.13 -14.13 8.38
CA GLU A 49 -15.02 -15.29 8.45
C GLU A 49 -16.40 -14.97 9.05
N LEU A 50 -16.46 -13.98 9.95
CA LEU A 50 -17.72 -13.51 10.54
C LEU A 50 -18.55 -12.64 9.60
N LEU A 51 -17.91 -11.96 8.65
CA LEU A 51 -18.57 -11.02 7.72
C LEU A 51 -18.97 -11.71 6.40
N ASP A 52 -18.13 -12.60 5.88
CA ASP A 52 -18.28 -13.18 4.53
C ASP A 52 -18.82 -14.61 4.54
N GLY A 53 -18.98 -15.22 5.71
CA GLY A 53 -19.45 -16.61 5.88
C GLY A 53 -18.33 -17.65 5.67
N PRO A 54 -18.52 -18.87 6.17
CA PRO A 54 -17.51 -19.93 6.07
C PRO A 54 -17.31 -20.36 4.61
N GLY A 55 -16.11 -20.19 4.09
CA GLY A 55 -15.66 -20.78 2.82
C GLY A 55 -15.36 -19.82 1.68
N ILE A 56 -15.60 -18.52 1.79
CA ILE A 56 -15.21 -17.54 0.77
C ILE A 56 -13.86 -16.91 1.17
N GLN A 57 -12.76 -17.47 0.70
CA GLN A 57 -11.46 -16.81 0.80
C GLN A 57 -11.30 -15.86 -0.38
N LEU A 58 -11.57 -14.57 -0.16
CA LEU A 58 -11.21 -13.54 -1.11
C LEU A 58 -9.68 -13.40 -1.18
N SER A 59 -9.14 -13.27 -2.39
CA SER A 59 -7.71 -13.02 -2.58
C SER A 59 -7.34 -11.65 -2.00
N GLU A 60 -6.46 -11.63 -0.99
CA GLU A 60 -5.95 -10.40 -0.39
C GLU A 60 -5.18 -9.57 -1.43
N LEU A 61 -4.47 -10.24 -2.35
CA LEU A 61 -3.81 -9.58 -3.48
C LEU A 61 -4.82 -8.91 -4.41
N ALA A 62 -5.93 -9.59 -4.77
CA ALA A 62 -6.94 -8.99 -5.64
C ALA A 62 -7.58 -7.75 -4.99
N ALA A 63 -7.92 -7.82 -3.70
CA ALA A 63 -8.44 -6.68 -2.96
C ALA A 63 -7.43 -5.52 -2.94
N LYS A 64 -6.14 -5.82 -2.75
CA LYS A 64 -5.08 -4.81 -2.76
C LYS A 64 -4.90 -4.17 -4.13
N ILE A 65 -4.94 -4.95 -5.21
CA ILE A 65 -4.87 -4.42 -6.58
C ILE A 65 -6.03 -3.46 -6.86
N GLN A 66 -7.25 -3.76 -6.41
CA GLN A 66 -8.38 -2.85 -6.53
C GLN A 66 -8.14 -1.52 -5.78
N GLN A 67 -7.60 -1.57 -4.56
CA GLN A 67 -7.22 -0.36 -3.82
C GLN A 67 -6.15 0.44 -4.56
N LEU A 68 -5.16 -0.22 -5.16
CA LEU A 68 -4.12 0.44 -5.94
C LEU A 68 -4.68 1.06 -7.22
N HIS A 69 -5.65 0.45 -7.88
CA HIS A 69 -6.36 1.09 -9.01
C HIS A 69 -7.04 2.40 -8.59
N ILE A 70 -7.65 2.45 -7.40
CA ILE A 70 -8.20 3.71 -6.86
C ILE A 70 -7.09 4.73 -6.65
N PHE A 71 -5.99 4.34 -6.00
CA PHE A 71 -4.83 5.22 -5.78
C PHE A 71 -4.28 5.77 -7.09
N PHE A 72 -4.07 4.92 -8.10
CA PHE A 72 -3.55 5.35 -9.40
C PHE A 72 -4.56 6.17 -10.20
N SER A 73 -5.86 5.95 -10.05
CA SER A 73 -6.89 6.79 -10.70
C SER A 73 -6.91 8.22 -10.15
N LEU A 74 -6.55 8.41 -8.89
CA LEU A 74 -6.36 9.75 -8.30
C LEU A 74 -5.04 10.40 -8.73
N LEU A 75 -4.00 9.59 -8.92
CA LEU A 75 -2.69 10.07 -9.36
C LEU A 75 -2.67 10.41 -10.86
N ILE A 76 -3.39 9.65 -11.67
CA ILE A 76 -3.49 9.77 -13.13
C ILE A 76 -4.98 9.78 -13.52
N PRO A 77 -5.68 10.90 -13.34
CA PRO A 77 -7.14 10.97 -13.58
C PRO A 77 -7.56 10.68 -15.02
N ASP A 78 -6.67 10.97 -15.97
CA ASP A 78 -6.86 10.79 -17.41
C ASP A 78 -6.32 9.46 -17.95
N MET A 79 -6.13 8.45 -17.07
CA MET A 79 -5.67 7.11 -17.45
C MET A 79 -6.66 6.43 -18.39
N SER A 80 -6.19 5.98 -19.54
CA SER A 80 -6.99 5.24 -20.53
C SER A 80 -7.35 3.84 -20.04
N HIS A 81 -8.30 3.18 -20.71
CA HIS A 81 -8.62 1.79 -20.40
C HIS A 81 -7.45 0.83 -20.68
N GLU A 82 -6.70 1.10 -21.73
CA GLU A 82 -5.49 0.33 -22.06
C GLU A 82 -4.40 0.49 -20.99
N GLU A 83 -4.13 1.73 -20.56
CA GLU A 83 -3.18 1.99 -19.47
C GLU A 83 -3.61 1.31 -18.15
N ARG A 84 -4.91 1.24 -17.88
CA ARG A 84 -5.42 0.52 -16.69
C ARG A 84 -5.15 -0.97 -16.76
N GLN A 85 -5.30 -1.58 -17.94
CA GLN A 85 -4.99 -2.99 -18.14
C GLN A 85 -3.49 -3.25 -17.99
N LEU A 86 -2.65 -2.41 -18.59
CA LEU A 86 -1.20 -2.51 -18.46
C LEU A 86 -0.72 -2.31 -17.01
N LEU A 87 -1.37 -1.42 -16.28
CA LEU A 87 -1.11 -1.22 -14.85
C LEU A 87 -1.47 -2.47 -14.03
N ASP A 88 -2.63 -3.09 -14.31
CA ASP A 88 -3.06 -4.31 -13.64
C ASP A 88 -2.03 -5.43 -13.81
N GLU A 89 -1.58 -5.67 -15.05
CA GLU A 89 -0.54 -6.64 -15.37
C GLU A 89 0.80 -6.32 -14.68
N ALA A 90 1.19 -5.04 -14.65
CA ALA A 90 2.41 -4.61 -13.99
C ALA A 90 2.33 -4.82 -12.47
N LEU A 91 1.18 -4.55 -11.84
CA LEU A 91 0.95 -4.80 -10.42
C LEU A 91 1.07 -6.28 -10.09
N ILE A 92 0.38 -7.15 -10.84
CA ILE A 92 0.46 -8.60 -10.65
C ILE A 92 1.92 -9.09 -10.78
N ARG A 93 2.63 -8.62 -11.80
CA ARG A 93 4.05 -8.98 -12.00
C ARG A 93 4.93 -8.51 -10.85
N THR A 94 4.65 -7.33 -10.30
CA THR A 94 5.41 -6.77 -9.17
C THR A 94 5.28 -7.64 -7.92
N TYR A 95 4.07 -8.07 -7.59
CA TYR A 95 3.85 -8.98 -6.45
C TYR A 95 4.41 -10.38 -6.72
N ASN A 96 4.23 -10.90 -7.93
CA ASN A 96 4.78 -12.21 -8.31
C ASN A 96 6.32 -12.25 -8.21
N ALA A 97 7.01 -11.15 -8.49
CA ALA A 97 8.46 -11.05 -8.32
C ALA A 97 8.90 -11.20 -6.85
N LYS A 98 8.01 -10.90 -5.90
CA LYS A 98 8.22 -11.16 -4.45
C LYS A 98 7.68 -12.53 -4.01
N GLY A 99 7.19 -13.34 -4.94
CA GLY A 99 6.59 -14.66 -4.66
C GLY A 99 5.17 -14.59 -4.09
N ILE A 100 4.49 -13.44 -4.22
CA ILE A 100 3.12 -13.21 -3.76
C ILE A 100 2.17 -13.39 -4.95
N THR A 101 1.18 -14.27 -4.79
CA THR A 101 0.19 -14.62 -5.82
C THR A 101 -1.23 -14.45 -5.28
N HIS A 102 -2.24 -14.79 -6.10
CA HIS A 102 -3.64 -14.78 -5.66
C HIS A 102 -3.97 -15.85 -4.61
N ASP A 103 -3.07 -16.80 -4.37
CA ASP A 103 -3.16 -17.71 -3.23
C ASP A 103 -2.70 -16.99 -1.97
N ASN A 104 -3.59 -16.82 -0.99
CA ASN A 104 -3.27 -16.14 0.26
C ASN A 104 -2.16 -16.83 1.06
N ALA A 105 -1.93 -18.14 0.86
CA ALA A 105 -0.82 -18.85 1.48
C ALA A 105 0.55 -18.32 1.00
N SER A 106 0.61 -17.73 -0.21
CA SER A 106 1.83 -17.13 -0.75
C SER A 106 2.29 -15.87 -0.01
N LEU A 107 1.42 -15.26 0.80
CA LEU A 107 1.76 -14.10 1.62
C LEU A 107 2.69 -14.46 2.78
N ASP A 108 2.57 -15.67 3.30
CA ASP A 108 3.35 -16.11 4.46
C ASP A 108 4.84 -16.26 4.09
N ASP A 109 5.71 -15.74 4.95
CA ASP A 109 7.14 -15.91 4.78
C ASP A 109 7.58 -17.29 5.24
N PRO A 110 8.09 -18.15 4.35
CA PRO A 110 8.53 -19.50 4.72
C PRO A 110 9.74 -19.51 5.67
N ALA A 111 10.51 -18.43 5.71
CA ALA A 111 11.67 -18.29 6.59
C ALA A 111 11.27 -17.78 7.99
N ASN A 112 10.15 -17.08 8.13
CA ASN A 112 9.68 -16.47 9.36
C ASN A 112 8.21 -16.81 9.59
N PRO A 113 7.90 -17.96 10.21
CA PRO A 113 6.52 -18.40 10.46
C PRO A 113 5.71 -17.35 11.22
N GLY A 114 4.52 -17.03 10.70
CA GLY A 114 3.62 -16.05 11.30
C GLY A 114 3.85 -14.60 10.83
N GLN A 115 4.83 -14.36 9.97
CA GLN A 115 5.04 -13.07 9.30
C GLN A 115 4.69 -13.17 7.82
N TYR A 116 4.31 -12.04 7.20
CA TYR A 116 4.19 -11.95 5.75
C TYR A 116 5.56 -11.71 5.13
N ARG A 117 5.70 -12.11 3.87
CA ARG A 117 6.85 -11.77 3.03
C ARG A 117 7.06 -10.27 2.97
N GLU A 118 8.27 -9.86 2.65
CA GLU A 118 8.56 -8.46 2.33
C GLU A 118 7.69 -8.01 1.15
N MET A 119 6.88 -6.98 1.39
CA MET A 119 6.00 -6.42 0.37
C MET A 119 6.79 -5.60 -0.65
N PRO A 120 6.36 -5.60 -1.92
CA PRO A 120 6.94 -4.70 -2.90
C PRO A 120 6.71 -3.24 -2.49
N VAL A 121 7.54 -2.35 -3.02
CA VAL A 121 7.39 -0.89 -2.90
C VAL A 121 7.13 -0.27 -4.27
N LEU A 122 6.76 1.01 -4.31
CA LEU A 122 6.51 1.71 -5.58
C LEU A 122 7.71 1.69 -6.54
N GLY A 123 8.93 1.61 -6.02
CA GLY A 123 10.15 1.46 -6.82
C GLY A 123 10.18 0.16 -7.61
N ASP A 124 9.74 -0.95 -7.03
CA ASP A 124 9.67 -2.24 -7.72
C ASP A 124 8.68 -2.16 -8.91
N LEU A 125 7.51 -1.53 -8.70
CA LEU A 125 6.54 -1.30 -9.77
C LEU A 125 7.10 -0.35 -10.84
N HIS A 126 7.78 0.72 -10.44
CA HIS A 126 8.40 1.68 -11.36
C HIS A 126 9.37 1.02 -12.33
N GLU A 127 10.22 0.11 -11.86
CA GLU A 127 11.14 -0.61 -12.73
C GLU A 127 10.42 -1.52 -13.74
N ILE A 128 9.31 -2.14 -13.36
CA ILE A 128 8.48 -2.92 -14.28
C ILE A 128 7.81 -2.03 -15.33
N LEU A 129 7.23 -0.90 -14.91
CA LEU A 129 6.60 0.06 -15.83
C LEU A 129 7.61 0.71 -16.79
N LYS A 130 8.84 0.92 -16.35
CA LYS A 130 9.91 1.51 -17.15
C LYS A 130 10.43 0.56 -18.22
N ALA A 131 10.29 -0.74 -18.02
CA ALA A 131 10.80 -1.77 -18.93
C ALA A 131 10.00 -1.89 -20.24
N ALA A 132 8.77 -1.36 -20.30
CA ALA A 132 7.90 -1.44 -21.47
C ALA A 132 7.60 -0.03 -22.02
N PRO A 133 7.71 0.19 -23.34
CA PRO A 133 7.47 1.49 -23.95
C PRO A 133 6.04 2.03 -23.70
N GLU A 134 5.05 1.14 -23.69
CA GLU A 134 3.63 1.43 -23.53
C GLU A 134 3.30 2.01 -22.15
N THR A 135 4.12 1.70 -21.15
CA THR A 135 3.94 2.13 -19.75
C THR A 135 4.85 3.29 -19.34
N THR A 136 5.66 3.82 -20.26
CA THR A 136 6.64 4.89 -19.99
C THR A 136 6.01 6.14 -19.39
N ARG A 137 4.81 6.53 -19.84
CA ARG A 137 4.08 7.69 -19.28
C ARG A 137 3.76 7.46 -17.79
N MET A 138 3.26 6.30 -17.43
CA MET A 138 2.96 5.96 -16.04
C MET A 138 4.24 5.92 -15.18
N ALA A 139 5.32 5.35 -15.72
CA ALA A 139 6.62 5.35 -15.05
C ALA A 139 7.13 6.78 -14.77
N HIS A 140 7.00 7.70 -15.72
CA HIS A 140 7.40 9.09 -15.52
C HIS A 140 6.57 9.79 -14.44
N ILE A 141 5.27 9.56 -14.39
CA ILE A 141 4.40 10.13 -13.33
C ILE A 141 4.78 9.55 -11.97
N LEU A 142 5.00 8.23 -11.90
CA LEU A 142 5.38 7.55 -10.67
C LEU A 142 6.76 7.96 -10.16
N ASN A 143 7.65 8.40 -11.04
CA ASN A 143 9.02 8.80 -10.69
C ASN A 143 9.09 9.85 -9.57
N ARG A 144 8.10 10.75 -9.49
CA ARG A 144 8.01 11.75 -8.41
C ARG A 144 7.83 11.11 -7.03
N LEU A 145 7.10 9.99 -6.95
CA LEU A 145 6.85 9.25 -5.71
C LEU A 145 8.01 8.30 -5.37
N VAL A 146 8.80 7.91 -6.36
CA VAL A 146 9.92 6.96 -6.18
C VAL A 146 11.23 7.68 -5.87
N HIS A 147 11.60 8.66 -6.69
CA HIS A 147 12.88 9.37 -6.61
C HIS A 147 12.75 10.86 -6.27
N GLY A 148 11.54 11.40 -6.34
CA GLY A 148 11.28 12.82 -6.11
C GLY A 148 11.01 13.16 -4.66
N SER A 149 10.47 14.36 -4.45
CA SER A 149 10.19 14.93 -3.13
C SER A 149 9.13 14.20 -2.31
N ALA A 150 8.37 13.30 -2.92
CA ALA A 150 7.30 12.52 -2.28
C ALA A 150 7.67 11.05 -2.08
N ASN A 151 8.95 10.72 -1.89
CA ASN A 151 9.46 9.36 -1.77
C ASN A 151 9.12 8.65 -0.44
N THR A 152 8.40 9.31 0.45
CA THR A 152 7.89 8.74 1.71
C THR A 152 7.01 7.49 1.48
N PHE A 153 6.39 7.38 0.31
CA PHE A 153 5.57 6.25 -0.08
C PHE A 153 6.36 5.10 -0.74
N ASN A 154 7.66 5.29 -0.97
CA ASN A 154 8.54 4.30 -1.61
C ASN A 154 9.45 3.60 -0.60
N LYS A 155 8.95 3.31 0.58
CA LYS A 155 9.66 2.59 1.64
C LYS A 155 8.69 1.67 2.35
N GLN A 156 9.22 0.67 3.06
CA GLN A 156 8.40 -0.16 3.94
C GLN A 156 7.77 0.71 5.04
N THR A 157 6.57 0.34 5.45
CA THR A 157 5.86 1.02 6.54
C THR A 157 6.67 0.91 7.83
N ASN A 158 6.89 2.03 8.48
CA ASN A 158 7.64 2.12 9.74
C ASN A 158 6.81 2.75 10.88
N VAL A 159 5.51 2.84 10.69
CA VAL A 159 4.56 3.36 11.69
C VAL A 159 3.55 2.27 12.03
N SER A 160 3.09 2.24 13.29
CA SER A 160 2.03 1.32 13.70
C SER A 160 0.67 1.94 13.36
N LEU A 161 -0.08 1.25 12.51
CA LEU A 161 -1.47 1.63 12.19
C LEU A 161 -2.49 0.73 12.93
N ASP A 162 -2.01 -0.14 13.81
CA ASP A 162 -2.82 -1.05 14.61
C ASP A 162 -3.17 -0.50 16.00
N ASN A 163 -2.74 0.73 16.28
CA ASN A 163 -3.06 1.40 17.52
C ASN A 163 -4.58 1.66 17.61
N LYS A 164 -5.12 1.60 18.82
CA LYS A 164 -6.54 1.89 19.09
C LYS A 164 -6.89 3.35 18.75
N TYR A 165 -5.92 4.23 18.85
CA TYR A 165 -6.05 5.66 18.57
C TYR A 165 -4.91 6.12 17.64
N THR A 166 -5.22 6.43 16.40
CA THR A 166 -4.24 6.93 15.40
C THR A 166 -4.79 8.16 14.70
#